data_bfd2ec1024afc7432df1110c500ad856
#
_entry.id   bfd2ec1024afc7432df1110c500ad856
#
_cell.length_a   1.000
_cell.length_b   1.000
_cell.length_c   1.000
_cell.angle_alpha   90.00
_cell.angle_beta   90.00
_cell.angle_gamma   90.00
#
_symmetry.space_group_name_H-M   'P 1'
#
loop_
_entity.id
_entity.type
_entity.pdbx_description
1 polymer ?
#
loop_
_entity_poly.entity_id
_entity_poly.type
_entity_poly.pdbx_seq_one_letter_code
_entity_poly.pdbx_strand_id
1 'polypeptide(L)'
;MKVALITGGSSGMGEATAKELAKRGWQVAIMFSKNRAQADRVAGDINGLALQGDVAQDADCRRVAKAVLDKWGRMDALVNSAGTTKFVAHADLEGLSADDILGIFRVNVVGPYQMVRACAPALKEAHGCVVNLSSVAAILGTGSSVAYAASKAALETMTLSLARALGPEVRLNVVAPGYVRTPWQVAAHGADGAADLERRFAERAPLKAAAEAQDAAEAIVWLIEGARRITGQIVYVDGGMHIAAPR
;
A
#
# COMPACT_ATOMS: atom_id res chain seq x y z
N MET A 1 -10.04 -21.66 -5.21
CA MET A 1 -10.17 -20.24 -5.58
C MET A 1 -9.38 -19.44 -4.57
N LYS A 2 -8.54 -18.48 -4.97
CA LYS A 2 -7.68 -17.70 -4.08
C LYS A 2 -8.39 -16.42 -3.65
N VAL A 3 -8.08 -15.94 -2.44
CA VAL A 3 -8.71 -14.78 -1.80
C VAL A 3 -7.67 -13.74 -1.40
N ALA A 4 -7.91 -12.47 -1.76
CA ALA A 4 -7.08 -11.35 -1.38
C ALA A 4 -7.88 -10.30 -0.58
N LEU A 5 -7.24 -9.73 0.45
CA LEU A 5 -7.73 -8.54 1.16
C LEU A 5 -6.81 -7.37 0.88
N ILE A 6 -7.39 -6.23 0.47
CA ILE A 6 -6.63 -5.02 0.11
C ILE A 6 -7.13 -3.85 0.95
N THR A 7 -6.29 -3.30 1.81
CA THR A 7 -6.61 -2.06 2.54
C THR A 7 -6.40 -0.85 1.62
N GLY A 8 -7.23 0.18 1.75
CA GLY A 8 -7.21 1.32 0.82
C GLY A 8 -7.59 0.95 -0.62
N GLY A 9 -8.34 -0.15 -0.81
CA GLY A 9 -8.68 -0.70 -2.12
C GLY A 9 -9.72 0.09 -2.92
N SER A 10 -10.25 1.19 -2.38
CA SER A 10 -11.27 1.98 -3.06
C SER A 10 -10.71 3.01 -4.06
N SER A 11 -9.41 3.20 -4.16
CA SER A 11 -8.80 4.18 -5.09
C SER A 11 -7.33 3.87 -5.40
N GLY A 12 -6.79 4.52 -6.43
CA GLY A 12 -5.37 4.53 -6.76
C GLY A 12 -4.77 3.14 -6.93
N MET A 13 -3.60 2.90 -6.33
CA MET A 13 -2.87 1.62 -6.47
C MET A 13 -3.63 0.44 -5.84
N GLY A 14 -4.38 0.67 -4.74
CA GLY A 14 -5.21 -0.36 -4.14
C GLY A 14 -6.36 -0.81 -5.06
N GLU A 15 -7.04 0.14 -5.71
CA GLU A 15 -8.08 -0.15 -6.71
C GLU A 15 -7.49 -0.88 -7.93
N ALA A 16 -6.35 -0.41 -8.46
CA ALA A 16 -5.69 -1.04 -9.59
C ALA A 16 -5.30 -2.50 -9.26
N THR A 17 -4.74 -2.74 -8.07
CA THR A 17 -4.40 -4.09 -7.59
C THR A 17 -5.65 -4.97 -7.45
N ALA A 18 -6.75 -4.42 -6.92
CA ALA A 18 -8.01 -5.16 -6.78
C ALA A 18 -8.54 -5.61 -8.13
N LYS A 19 -8.56 -4.71 -9.11
CA LYS A 19 -8.99 -5.00 -10.48
C LYS A 19 -8.08 -6.02 -11.17
N GLU A 20 -6.76 -5.91 -10.99
CA GLU A 20 -5.80 -6.83 -11.62
C GLU A 20 -5.92 -8.25 -11.04
N LEU A 21 -6.07 -8.40 -9.72
CA LEU A 21 -6.30 -9.71 -9.10
C LEU A 21 -7.65 -10.32 -9.50
N ALA A 22 -8.71 -9.51 -9.58
CA ALA A 22 -10.02 -9.97 -10.02
C ALA A 22 -9.99 -10.50 -11.46
N LYS A 23 -9.32 -9.82 -12.40
CA LYS A 23 -9.10 -10.29 -13.76
C LYS A 23 -8.40 -11.65 -13.82
N ARG A 24 -7.57 -11.97 -12.83
CA ARG A 24 -6.86 -13.26 -12.70
C ARG A 24 -7.65 -14.33 -11.94
N GLY A 25 -8.94 -14.09 -11.68
CA GLY A 25 -9.84 -15.05 -11.05
C GLY A 25 -9.75 -15.14 -9.53
N TRP A 26 -9.15 -14.13 -8.86
CA TRP A 26 -9.16 -14.05 -7.41
C TRP A 26 -10.49 -13.50 -6.90
N GLN A 27 -10.91 -13.97 -5.73
CA GLN A 27 -11.90 -13.27 -4.93
C GLN A 27 -11.20 -12.15 -4.16
N VAL A 28 -11.75 -10.94 -4.25
CA VAL A 28 -11.11 -9.77 -3.67
C VAL A 28 -12.03 -9.04 -2.70
N ALA A 29 -11.58 -8.84 -1.47
CA ALA A 29 -12.17 -7.89 -0.55
C ALA A 29 -11.33 -6.62 -0.52
N ILE A 30 -11.99 -5.47 -0.53
CA ILE A 30 -11.35 -4.18 -0.30
C ILE A 30 -11.82 -3.61 1.04
N MET A 31 -10.86 -3.08 1.82
CA MET A 31 -11.13 -2.32 3.02
C MET A 31 -10.99 -0.83 2.72
N PHE A 32 -11.98 -0.03 3.15
CA PHE A 32 -12.01 1.42 2.97
C PHE A 32 -12.43 2.13 4.27
N SER A 33 -12.01 3.39 4.47
CA SER A 33 -12.36 4.14 5.69
C SER A 33 -13.54 5.10 5.48
N LYS A 34 -13.53 5.91 4.43
CA LYS A 34 -14.43 7.07 4.31
C LYS A 34 -15.38 7.03 3.13
N ASN A 35 -14.92 6.75 1.93
CA ASN A 35 -15.72 6.88 0.70
C ASN A 35 -16.42 5.56 0.33
N ARG A 36 -17.62 5.36 0.90
CA ARG A 36 -18.46 4.17 0.65
C ARG A 36 -18.86 4.06 -0.82
N ALA A 37 -19.33 5.15 -1.44
CA ALA A 37 -19.82 5.10 -2.83
C ALA A 37 -18.70 4.64 -3.79
N GLN A 38 -17.49 5.14 -3.60
CA GLN A 38 -16.33 4.71 -4.39
C GLN A 38 -15.96 3.24 -4.12
N ALA A 39 -16.03 2.80 -2.87
CA ALA A 39 -15.76 1.42 -2.52
C ALA A 39 -16.80 0.45 -3.10
N ASP A 40 -18.09 0.81 -3.03
CA ASP A 40 -19.16 0.00 -3.59
C ASP A 40 -19.05 -0.09 -5.11
N ARG A 41 -18.67 1.00 -5.80
CA ARG A 41 -18.36 0.98 -7.25
C ARG A 41 -17.24 -0.01 -7.56
N VAL A 42 -16.09 0.10 -6.85
CA VAL A 42 -14.95 -0.80 -7.09
C VAL A 42 -15.34 -2.25 -6.80
N ALA A 43 -16.04 -2.51 -5.69
CA ALA A 43 -16.50 -3.85 -5.37
C ALA A 43 -17.46 -4.43 -6.43
N GLY A 44 -18.34 -3.59 -7.00
CA GLY A 44 -19.18 -3.96 -8.14
C GLY A 44 -18.37 -4.31 -9.38
N ASP A 45 -17.39 -3.48 -9.75
CA ASP A 45 -16.52 -3.68 -10.91
C ASP A 45 -15.76 -5.03 -10.85
N ILE A 46 -15.38 -5.48 -9.65
CA ILE A 46 -14.59 -6.70 -9.44
C ILE A 46 -15.42 -7.89 -8.96
N ASN A 47 -16.74 -7.75 -8.84
CA ASN A 47 -17.62 -8.73 -8.19
C ASN A 47 -17.07 -9.19 -6.82
N GLY A 48 -16.57 -8.24 -6.05
CA GLY A 48 -15.87 -8.45 -4.78
C GLY A 48 -16.66 -7.97 -3.56
N LEU A 49 -15.96 -7.71 -2.48
CA LEU A 49 -16.54 -7.28 -1.20
C LEU A 49 -15.94 -5.95 -0.74
N ALA A 50 -16.78 -4.96 -0.43
CA ALA A 50 -16.36 -3.71 0.22
C ALA A 50 -16.65 -3.75 1.72
N LEU A 51 -15.62 -3.57 2.54
CA LEU A 51 -15.69 -3.60 4.00
C LEU A 51 -15.21 -2.26 4.57
N GLN A 52 -16.06 -1.59 5.32
CA GLN A 52 -15.68 -0.35 5.98
C GLN A 52 -14.85 -0.65 7.24
N GLY A 53 -13.76 0.08 7.43
CA GLY A 53 -12.94 0.01 8.63
C GLY A 53 -11.74 0.94 8.57
N ASP A 54 -11.21 1.30 9.72
CA ASP A 54 -10.00 2.09 9.87
C ASP A 54 -8.84 1.18 10.29
N VAL A 55 -7.78 1.13 9.50
CA VAL A 55 -6.59 0.32 9.83
C VAL A 55 -5.90 0.75 11.12
N ALA A 56 -6.12 2.00 11.56
CA ALA A 56 -5.64 2.49 12.86
C ALA A 56 -6.39 1.90 14.06
N GLN A 57 -7.51 1.18 13.84
CA GLN A 57 -8.34 0.56 14.88
C GLN A 57 -8.22 -0.97 14.81
N ASP A 58 -7.63 -1.61 15.84
CA ASP A 58 -7.46 -3.06 15.86
C ASP A 58 -8.78 -3.84 15.76
N ALA A 59 -9.83 -3.35 16.39
CA ALA A 59 -11.15 -3.96 16.32
C ALA A 59 -11.68 -4.02 14.88
N ASP A 60 -11.46 -2.98 14.08
CA ASP A 60 -11.84 -2.95 12.68
C ASP A 60 -11.01 -3.92 11.85
N CYS A 61 -9.69 -3.99 12.07
CA CYS A 61 -8.81 -4.93 11.39
C CYS A 61 -9.26 -6.38 11.61
N ARG A 62 -9.56 -6.75 12.86
CA ARG A 62 -10.06 -8.10 13.20
C ARG A 62 -11.43 -8.38 12.61
N ARG A 63 -12.35 -7.42 12.67
CA ARG A 63 -13.70 -7.55 12.10
C ARG A 63 -13.66 -7.74 10.59
N VAL A 64 -12.83 -6.96 9.89
CA VAL A 64 -12.67 -7.06 8.44
C VAL A 64 -12.03 -8.39 8.05
N ALA A 65 -10.96 -8.82 8.72
CA ALA A 65 -10.35 -10.13 8.49
C ALA A 65 -11.35 -11.28 8.70
N LYS A 66 -12.12 -11.22 9.79
CA LYS A 66 -13.18 -12.20 10.09
C LYS A 66 -14.24 -12.23 8.99
N ALA A 67 -14.71 -11.07 8.51
CA ALA A 67 -15.74 -11.01 7.46
C ALA A 67 -15.28 -11.65 6.14
N VAL A 68 -13.98 -11.51 5.79
CA VAL A 68 -13.39 -12.20 4.63
C VAL A 68 -13.39 -13.71 4.81
N LEU A 69 -13.02 -14.18 6.00
CA LEU A 69 -13.00 -15.61 6.34
C LEU A 69 -14.41 -16.21 6.41
N ASP A 70 -15.36 -15.49 6.98
CA ASP A 70 -16.77 -15.91 7.02
C ASP A 70 -17.35 -16.06 5.60
N LYS A 71 -16.91 -15.22 4.66
CA LYS A 71 -17.39 -15.24 3.27
C LYS A 71 -16.78 -16.36 2.43
N TRP A 72 -15.45 -16.59 2.54
CA TRP A 72 -14.73 -17.47 1.62
C TRP A 72 -13.90 -18.57 2.29
N GLY A 73 -13.83 -18.59 3.63
CA GLY A 73 -13.15 -19.64 4.38
C GLY A 73 -11.63 -19.64 4.32
N ARG A 74 -11.02 -18.67 3.60
CA ARG A 74 -9.56 -18.61 3.37
C ARG A 74 -9.06 -17.21 3.08
N MET A 75 -7.75 -17.00 3.19
CA MET A 75 -7.07 -15.77 2.78
C MET A 75 -5.66 -16.12 2.30
N ASP A 76 -5.37 -15.83 1.02
CA ASP A 76 -4.10 -16.17 0.37
C ASP A 76 -3.17 -14.95 0.25
N ALA A 77 -3.73 -13.75 0.22
CA ALA A 77 -2.95 -12.52 0.12
C ALA A 77 -3.54 -11.37 0.95
N LEU A 78 -2.65 -10.57 1.54
CA LEU A 78 -2.96 -9.28 2.15
C LEU A 78 -2.13 -8.20 1.45
N VAL A 79 -2.78 -7.13 0.99
CA VAL A 79 -2.12 -5.94 0.45
C VAL A 79 -2.41 -4.75 1.34
N ASN A 80 -1.40 -4.24 2.02
CA ASN A 80 -1.50 -3.03 2.83
C ASN A 80 -1.20 -1.80 1.97
N SER A 81 -2.26 -1.26 1.34
CA SER A 81 -2.21 -0.07 0.50
C SER A 81 -2.83 1.18 1.16
N ALA A 82 -3.49 1.04 2.29
CA ALA A 82 -3.96 2.19 3.05
C ALA A 82 -2.79 3.04 3.56
N GLY A 83 -2.90 4.34 3.39
CA GLY A 83 -1.89 5.29 3.85
C GLY A 83 -2.45 6.69 4.02
N THR A 84 -1.74 7.51 4.79
CA THR A 84 -2.08 8.92 5.01
C THR A 84 -0.81 9.77 5.12
N THR A 85 -0.99 11.07 4.94
CA THR A 85 0.04 12.08 5.19
C THR A 85 -0.58 13.42 5.58
N LYS A 86 0.29 14.34 6.00
CA LYS A 86 0.07 15.79 6.00
C LYS A 86 1.15 16.39 5.11
N PHE A 87 0.75 17.23 4.15
CA PHE A 87 1.71 17.89 3.26
C PHE A 87 2.33 19.08 3.97
N VAL A 88 3.62 18.99 4.29
CA VAL A 88 4.42 20.01 4.96
C VAL A 88 5.81 20.01 4.35
N ALA A 89 6.30 21.18 3.96
CA ALA A 89 7.67 21.32 3.44
C ALA A 89 8.68 20.82 4.47
N HIS A 90 9.68 20.05 4.05
CA HIS A 90 10.66 19.44 4.97
C HIS A 90 11.46 20.47 5.79
N ALA A 91 11.60 21.69 5.30
CA ALA A 91 12.25 22.79 6.02
C ALA A 91 11.34 23.50 7.05
N ASP A 92 10.04 23.26 7.00
CA ASP A 92 9.06 23.81 7.94
C ASP A 92 8.92 22.88 9.15
N LEU A 93 9.75 23.10 10.17
CA LEU A 93 9.76 22.24 11.37
C LEU A 93 8.56 22.48 12.28
N GLU A 94 7.90 23.63 12.18
CA GLU A 94 6.70 23.97 12.97
C GLU A 94 5.41 23.45 12.32
N GLY A 95 5.45 23.07 11.04
CA GLY A 95 4.28 22.60 10.30
C GLY A 95 3.74 21.24 10.72
N LEU A 96 4.51 20.45 11.50
CA LEU A 96 4.11 19.14 12.03
C LEU A 96 4.07 19.15 13.57
N SER A 97 2.92 18.89 14.14
CA SER A 97 2.78 18.59 15.55
C SER A 97 3.13 17.11 15.85
N ALA A 98 3.37 16.81 17.15
CA ALA A 98 3.52 15.42 17.60
C ALA A 98 2.29 14.56 17.23
N ASP A 99 1.08 15.11 17.33
CA ASP A 99 -0.16 14.39 16.98
C ASP A 99 -0.26 14.12 15.50
N ASP A 100 0.20 15.02 14.62
CA ASP A 100 0.30 14.79 13.18
C ASP A 100 1.24 13.60 12.89
N ILE A 101 2.41 13.59 13.51
CA ILE A 101 3.40 12.51 13.37
C ILE A 101 2.80 11.18 13.82
N LEU A 102 2.25 11.14 15.02
CA LEU A 102 1.61 9.93 15.56
C LEU A 102 0.41 9.48 14.73
N GLY A 103 -0.39 10.41 14.19
CA GLY A 103 -1.50 10.12 13.30
C GLY A 103 -1.03 9.41 12.02
N ILE A 104 0.05 9.90 11.39
CA ILE A 104 0.66 9.29 10.20
C ILE A 104 1.18 7.87 10.54
N PHE A 105 1.90 7.71 11.65
CA PHE A 105 2.42 6.41 12.08
C PHE A 105 1.31 5.42 12.42
N ARG A 106 0.22 5.86 13.04
CA ARG A 106 -0.94 4.98 13.33
C ARG A 106 -1.50 4.32 12.08
N VAL A 107 -1.63 5.07 10.99
CA VAL A 107 -2.16 4.53 9.72
C VAL A 107 -1.08 3.78 8.96
N ASN A 108 0.12 4.36 8.79
CA ASN A 108 1.12 3.85 7.85
C ASN A 108 1.99 2.70 8.41
N VAL A 109 2.07 2.57 9.74
CA VAL A 109 2.92 1.56 10.42
C VAL A 109 2.07 0.64 11.28
N VAL A 110 1.34 1.20 12.27
CA VAL A 110 0.53 0.39 13.19
C VAL A 110 -0.60 -0.33 12.43
N GLY A 111 -1.23 0.35 11.47
CA GLY A 111 -2.29 -0.25 10.64
C GLY A 111 -1.85 -1.52 9.91
N PRO A 112 -0.80 -1.49 9.08
CA PRO A 112 -0.24 -2.69 8.45
C PRO A 112 0.12 -3.80 9.44
N TYR A 113 0.71 -3.46 10.60
CA TYR A 113 0.98 -4.44 11.65
C TYR A 113 -0.30 -5.11 12.17
N GLN A 114 -1.33 -4.32 12.47
CA GLN A 114 -2.62 -4.82 12.95
C GLN A 114 -3.30 -5.72 11.90
N MET A 115 -3.25 -5.33 10.64
CA MET A 115 -3.77 -6.14 9.54
C MET A 115 -3.02 -7.47 9.40
N VAL A 116 -1.68 -7.44 9.41
CA VAL A 116 -0.88 -8.69 9.39
C VAL A 116 -1.24 -9.57 10.57
N ARG A 117 -1.32 -9.03 11.79
CA ARG A 117 -1.69 -9.77 13.01
C ARG A 117 -3.08 -10.42 12.88
N ALA A 118 -4.06 -9.69 12.36
CA ALA A 118 -5.43 -10.19 12.20
C ALA A 118 -5.53 -11.28 11.12
N CYS A 119 -4.72 -11.20 10.06
CA CYS A 119 -4.76 -12.12 8.92
C CYS A 119 -3.77 -13.29 9.03
N ALA A 120 -2.76 -13.21 9.90
CA ALA A 120 -1.66 -14.17 9.98
C ALA A 120 -2.11 -15.65 10.12
N PRO A 121 -3.11 -16.00 10.94
CA PRO A 121 -3.54 -17.42 11.03
C PRO A 121 -3.98 -17.97 9.68
N ALA A 122 -4.84 -17.26 8.96
CA ALA A 122 -5.34 -17.71 7.66
C ALA A 122 -4.26 -17.67 6.57
N LEU A 123 -3.38 -16.66 6.60
CA LEU A 123 -2.25 -16.56 5.67
C LEU A 123 -1.26 -17.72 5.88
N LYS A 124 -1.00 -18.14 7.13
CA LYS A 124 -0.15 -19.31 7.42
C LYS A 124 -0.76 -20.59 6.86
N GLU A 125 -2.04 -20.83 7.09
CA GLU A 125 -2.76 -22.00 6.58
C GLU A 125 -2.73 -22.06 5.04
N ALA A 126 -2.82 -20.90 4.37
CA ALA A 126 -2.80 -20.80 2.92
C ALA A 126 -1.39 -20.78 2.31
N HIS A 127 -0.31 -20.76 3.11
CA HIS A 127 1.06 -20.44 2.66
C HIS A 127 1.10 -19.14 1.83
N GLY A 128 0.47 -18.10 2.39
CA GLY A 128 0.11 -16.88 1.71
C GLY A 128 1.22 -15.84 1.59
N CYS A 129 0.81 -14.65 1.18
CA CYS A 129 1.73 -13.53 0.94
C CYS A 129 1.15 -12.22 1.48
N VAL A 130 2.02 -11.37 2.02
CA VAL A 130 1.73 -9.96 2.35
C VAL A 130 2.56 -9.07 1.46
N VAL A 131 1.94 -8.04 0.89
CA VAL A 131 2.64 -6.94 0.20
C VAL A 131 2.28 -5.63 0.86
N ASN A 132 3.29 -4.92 1.37
CA ASN A 132 3.15 -3.60 1.96
C ASN A 132 3.51 -2.51 0.94
N LEU A 133 2.68 -1.47 0.79
CA LEU A 133 2.99 -0.31 -0.03
C LEU A 133 3.80 0.71 0.77
N SER A 134 5.09 0.82 0.43
CA SER A 134 5.97 1.87 0.91
C SER A 134 6.01 3.06 -0.08
N SER A 135 7.15 3.68 -0.24
CA SER A 135 7.44 4.77 -1.16
C SER A 135 8.95 4.95 -1.29
N VAL A 136 9.43 5.45 -2.42
CA VAL A 136 10.83 5.94 -2.54
C VAL A 136 11.17 7.03 -1.52
N ALA A 137 10.17 7.67 -0.92
CA ALA A 137 10.34 8.61 0.19
C ALA A 137 11.12 8.00 1.36
N ALA A 138 10.97 6.68 1.59
CA ALA A 138 11.65 5.95 2.66
C ALA A 138 13.18 5.99 2.52
N ILE A 139 13.69 5.83 1.30
CA ILE A 139 15.14 5.81 1.04
C ILE A 139 15.69 7.18 0.69
N LEU A 140 14.89 8.04 0.03
CA LEU A 140 15.35 9.36 -0.41
C LEU A 140 15.19 10.45 0.66
N GLY A 141 14.43 10.21 1.72
CA GLY A 141 14.11 11.21 2.74
C GLY A 141 13.31 12.40 2.16
N THR A 142 12.49 12.17 1.14
CA THR A 142 11.69 13.19 0.43
C THR A 142 10.21 12.89 0.54
N GLY A 143 9.36 13.61 -0.19
CA GLY A 143 7.91 13.34 -0.26
C GLY A 143 7.09 14.40 0.45
N SER A 144 5.92 14.02 0.91
CA SER A 144 4.90 14.96 1.43
C SER A 144 5.23 15.57 2.79
N SER A 145 6.06 14.90 3.60
CA SER A 145 6.56 15.39 4.88
C SER A 145 7.64 14.48 5.46
N VAL A 146 8.40 15.00 6.43
CA VAL A 146 9.40 14.22 7.20
C VAL A 146 8.75 13.01 7.87
N ALA A 147 7.59 13.19 8.50
CA ALA A 147 6.86 12.11 9.17
C ALA A 147 6.39 11.01 8.19
N TYR A 148 5.97 11.39 6.99
CA TYR A 148 5.61 10.42 5.96
C TYR A 148 6.80 9.57 5.55
N ALA A 149 7.94 10.20 5.20
CA ALA A 149 9.17 9.49 4.81
C ALA A 149 9.61 8.53 5.92
N ALA A 150 9.66 9.00 7.17
CA ALA A 150 10.01 8.19 8.33
C ALA A 150 9.05 7.00 8.54
N SER A 151 7.73 7.21 8.36
CA SER A 151 6.75 6.14 8.49
C SER A 151 6.91 5.06 7.43
N LYS A 152 7.28 5.42 6.20
CA LYS A 152 7.53 4.45 5.12
C LYS A 152 8.81 3.66 5.35
N ALA A 153 9.88 4.29 5.85
CA ALA A 153 11.09 3.59 6.28
C ALA A 153 10.83 2.61 7.44
N ALA A 154 10.03 3.03 8.42
CA ALA A 154 9.60 2.16 9.51
C ALA A 154 8.80 0.94 9.03
N LEU A 155 7.90 1.12 8.05
CA LEU A 155 7.14 0.04 7.42
C LEU A 155 8.06 -0.97 6.71
N GLU A 156 9.10 -0.49 6.01
CA GLU A 156 10.09 -1.36 5.35
C GLU A 156 10.84 -2.22 6.36
N THR A 157 11.38 -1.61 7.43
CA THR A 157 12.07 -2.34 8.50
C THR A 157 11.14 -3.32 9.21
N MET A 158 9.90 -2.93 9.49
CA MET A 158 8.90 -3.81 10.08
C MET A 158 8.60 -5.01 9.16
N THR A 159 8.57 -4.81 7.84
CA THR A 159 8.37 -5.91 6.88
C THR A 159 9.51 -6.93 6.95
N LEU A 160 10.77 -6.48 7.06
CA LEU A 160 11.92 -7.40 7.24
C LEU A 160 11.79 -8.25 8.51
N SER A 161 11.39 -7.62 9.61
CA SER A 161 11.19 -8.30 10.89
C SER A 161 10.08 -9.35 10.81
N LEU A 162 8.93 -8.98 10.24
CA LEU A 162 7.79 -9.88 10.08
C LEU A 162 8.05 -11.00 9.06
N ALA A 163 8.83 -10.75 8.01
CA ALA A 163 9.24 -11.76 7.05
C ALA A 163 10.05 -12.90 7.72
N ARG A 164 10.91 -12.56 8.69
CA ARG A 164 11.62 -13.57 9.50
C ARG A 164 10.70 -14.31 10.46
N ALA A 165 9.79 -13.58 11.11
CA ALA A 165 8.92 -14.14 12.15
C ALA A 165 7.80 -15.04 11.59
N LEU A 166 7.34 -14.79 10.36
CA LEU A 166 6.22 -15.51 9.74
C LEU A 166 6.65 -16.51 8.66
N GLY A 167 7.94 -16.54 8.30
CA GLY A 167 8.49 -17.58 7.45
C GLY A 167 8.64 -18.90 8.21
N PRO A 168 8.53 -20.07 7.53
CA PRO A 168 8.40 -20.22 6.07
C PRO A 168 6.96 -20.12 5.53
N GLU A 169 5.95 -20.00 6.38
CA GLU A 169 4.54 -20.11 5.96
C GLU A 169 4.04 -18.88 5.19
N VAL A 170 4.52 -17.66 5.57
CA VAL A 170 4.05 -16.42 4.94
C VAL A 170 5.24 -15.63 4.41
N ARG A 171 5.17 -15.22 3.14
CA ARG A 171 6.13 -14.29 2.54
C ARG A 171 5.65 -12.84 2.76
N LEU A 172 6.57 -11.95 3.10
CA LEU A 172 6.28 -10.52 3.24
C LEU A 172 7.27 -9.72 2.40
N ASN A 173 6.76 -8.84 1.54
CA ASN A 173 7.57 -7.97 0.69
C ASN A 173 6.98 -6.56 0.65
N VAL A 174 7.74 -5.64 0.09
CA VAL A 174 7.40 -4.24 -0.09
C VAL A 174 7.39 -3.91 -1.57
N VAL A 175 6.40 -3.13 -2.01
CA VAL A 175 6.47 -2.34 -3.24
C VAL A 175 6.63 -0.89 -2.83
N ALA A 176 7.64 -0.21 -3.35
CA ALA A 176 8.00 1.17 -3.07
C ALA A 176 7.88 2.02 -4.35
N PRO A 177 6.71 2.60 -4.63
CA PRO A 177 6.52 3.43 -5.80
C PRO A 177 7.25 4.77 -5.69
N GLY A 178 7.60 5.33 -6.85
CA GLY A 178 7.95 6.72 -7.01
C GLY A 178 6.73 7.65 -6.98
N TYR A 179 6.75 8.69 -7.79
CA TYR A 179 5.55 9.49 -8.02
C TYR A 179 4.56 8.68 -8.85
N VAL A 180 3.33 8.60 -8.35
CA VAL A 180 2.20 7.99 -9.05
C VAL A 180 1.05 9.00 -9.06
N ARG A 181 0.56 9.37 -10.23
CA ARG A 181 -0.59 10.24 -10.35
C ARG A 181 -1.85 9.51 -9.90
N THR A 182 -2.32 9.85 -8.72
CA THR A 182 -3.51 9.28 -8.10
C THR A 182 -4.48 10.39 -7.71
N PRO A 183 -5.77 10.08 -7.45
CA PRO A 183 -6.71 11.07 -6.91
C PRO A 183 -6.19 11.77 -5.66
N TRP A 184 -5.36 11.13 -4.87
CA TRP A 184 -4.74 11.71 -3.69
C TRP A 184 -3.77 12.86 -4.01
N GLN A 185 -2.94 12.72 -5.05
CA GLN A 185 -2.04 13.77 -5.51
C GLN A 185 -2.83 14.96 -6.08
N VAL A 186 -3.87 14.67 -6.87
CA VAL A 186 -4.75 15.71 -7.43
C VAL A 186 -5.50 16.47 -6.32
N ALA A 187 -5.99 15.78 -5.30
CA ALA A 187 -6.66 16.42 -4.16
C ALA A 187 -5.72 17.32 -3.35
N ALA A 188 -4.42 16.98 -3.28
CA ALA A 188 -3.44 17.74 -2.53
C ALA A 188 -2.89 18.96 -3.27
N HIS A 189 -2.68 18.86 -4.58
CA HIS A 189 -1.94 19.84 -5.38
C HIS A 189 -2.77 20.51 -6.49
N GLY A 190 -4.02 20.11 -6.67
CA GLY A 190 -4.81 20.43 -7.86
C GLY A 190 -4.34 19.67 -9.09
N ALA A 191 -5.07 19.76 -10.19
CA ALA A 191 -4.74 19.03 -11.41
C ALA A 191 -3.40 19.49 -12.01
N ASP A 192 -3.20 20.81 -12.08
CA ASP A 192 -1.98 21.41 -12.67
C ASP A 192 -0.74 21.14 -11.80
N GLY A 193 -0.86 21.26 -10.48
CA GLY A 193 0.23 20.96 -9.54
C GLY A 193 0.63 19.48 -9.57
N ALA A 194 -0.33 18.58 -9.66
CA ALA A 194 -0.06 17.14 -9.80
C ALA A 194 0.64 16.83 -11.14
N ALA A 195 0.23 17.47 -12.24
CA ALA A 195 0.86 17.30 -13.54
C ALA A 195 2.30 17.87 -13.57
N ASP A 196 2.54 19.01 -12.91
CA ASP A 196 3.90 19.58 -12.80
C ASP A 196 4.83 18.68 -11.98
N LEU A 197 4.35 18.10 -10.87
CA LEU A 197 5.12 17.15 -10.08
C LEU A 197 5.43 15.88 -10.88
N GLU A 198 4.48 15.36 -11.65
CA GLU A 198 4.67 14.20 -12.53
C GLU A 198 5.77 14.48 -13.57
N ARG A 199 5.70 15.62 -14.24
CA ARG A 199 6.70 16.05 -15.23
C ARG A 199 8.09 16.15 -14.62
N ARG A 200 8.25 16.86 -13.49
CA ARG A 200 9.53 17.00 -12.78
C ARG A 200 10.11 15.66 -12.34
N PHE A 201 9.25 14.73 -11.91
CA PHE A 201 9.68 13.39 -11.56
C PHE A 201 10.17 12.64 -12.80
N ALA A 202 9.41 12.66 -13.90
CA ALA A 202 9.77 12.02 -15.16
C ALA A 202 11.07 12.58 -15.76
N GLU A 203 11.30 13.88 -15.69
CA GLU A 203 12.55 14.52 -16.16
C GLU A 203 13.79 14.00 -15.41
N ARG A 204 13.66 13.63 -14.14
CA ARG A 204 14.76 13.16 -13.29
C ARG A 204 14.93 11.65 -13.33
N ALA A 205 13.85 10.90 -13.42
CA ALA A 205 13.88 9.44 -13.44
C ALA A 205 14.66 8.93 -14.68
N PRO A 206 15.51 7.92 -14.54
CA PRO A 206 16.21 7.29 -15.66
C PRO A 206 15.30 6.84 -16.80
N LEU A 207 14.12 6.27 -16.51
CA LEU A 207 13.17 5.83 -17.54
C LEU A 207 12.33 6.97 -18.13
N LYS A 208 12.54 8.23 -17.69
CA LYS A 208 11.83 9.42 -18.19
C LYS A 208 10.31 9.33 -18.12
N ALA A 209 9.82 8.58 -17.14
CA ALA A 209 8.39 8.39 -16.88
C ALA A 209 8.12 8.34 -15.39
N ALA A 210 6.97 8.87 -14.97
CA ALA A 210 6.35 8.57 -13.68
C ALA A 210 5.59 7.24 -13.79
N ALA A 211 5.45 6.54 -12.67
CA ALA A 211 4.69 5.28 -12.65
C ALA A 211 3.18 5.58 -12.64
N GLU A 212 2.42 4.68 -13.25
CA GLU A 212 0.97 4.63 -13.11
C GLU A 212 0.56 3.68 -11.97
N ALA A 213 -0.69 3.77 -11.53
CA ALA A 213 -1.23 2.87 -10.51
C ALA A 213 -1.16 1.39 -10.96
N GLN A 214 -1.26 1.15 -12.27
CA GLN A 214 -1.17 -0.17 -12.88
C GLN A 214 0.23 -0.77 -12.75
N ASP A 215 1.31 0.03 -12.90
CA ASP A 215 2.70 -0.46 -12.76
C ASP A 215 2.95 -1.01 -11.35
N ALA A 216 2.46 -0.28 -10.33
CA ALA A 216 2.52 -0.75 -8.96
C ALA A 216 1.67 -2.02 -8.74
N ALA A 217 0.47 -2.10 -9.33
CA ALA A 217 -0.39 -3.26 -9.24
C ALA A 217 0.25 -4.51 -9.85
N GLU A 218 0.91 -4.39 -10.99
CA GLU A 218 1.63 -5.49 -11.64
C GLU A 218 2.77 -6.03 -10.77
N ALA A 219 3.56 -5.15 -10.17
CA ALA A 219 4.61 -5.54 -9.23
C ALA A 219 4.05 -6.25 -7.98
N ILE A 220 2.93 -5.74 -7.42
CA ILE A 220 2.24 -6.37 -6.30
C ILE A 220 1.76 -7.77 -6.67
N VAL A 221 1.09 -7.90 -7.81
CA VAL A 221 0.56 -9.18 -8.27
C VAL A 221 1.67 -10.18 -8.58
N TRP A 222 2.78 -9.73 -9.18
CA TRP A 222 3.97 -10.57 -9.37
C TRP A 222 4.54 -11.09 -8.04
N LEU A 223 4.62 -10.25 -7.00
CA LEU A 223 5.06 -10.68 -5.67
C LEU A 223 4.10 -11.70 -5.05
N ILE A 224 2.80 -11.59 -5.32
CA ILE A 224 1.78 -12.51 -4.82
C ILE A 224 1.85 -13.86 -5.55
N GLU A 225 1.87 -13.89 -6.88
CA GLU A 225 1.71 -15.10 -7.69
C GLU A 225 3.01 -15.75 -8.13
N GLY A 226 4.01 -14.92 -8.51
CA GLY A 226 5.22 -15.39 -9.21
C GLY A 226 6.45 -15.57 -8.31
N ALA A 227 6.57 -14.79 -7.25
CA ALA A 227 7.80 -14.62 -6.48
C ALA A 227 7.94 -15.62 -5.31
N ARG A 228 7.80 -16.92 -5.55
CA ARG A 228 7.68 -17.97 -4.52
C ARG A 228 8.88 -18.09 -3.55
N ARG A 229 10.06 -17.63 -3.93
CA ARG A 229 11.28 -17.67 -3.11
C ARG A 229 11.77 -16.29 -2.70
N ILE A 230 10.89 -15.27 -2.81
CA ILE A 230 11.18 -13.87 -2.47
C ILE A 230 10.40 -13.49 -1.22
N THR A 231 11.10 -13.10 -0.17
CA THR A 231 10.57 -12.55 1.07
C THR A 231 11.53 -11.52 1.65
N GLY A 232 11.03 -10.51 2.34
CA GLY A 232 11.84 -9.43 2.92
C GLY A 232 12.43 -8.47 1.88
N GLN A 233 11.94 -8.45 0.64
CA GLN A 233 12.47 -7.58 -0.41
C GLN A 233 11.67 -6.30 -0.55
N ILE A 234 12.34 -5.24 -1.01
CA ILE A 234 11.78 -3.96 -1.41
C ILE A 234 11.94 -3.86 -2.92
N VAL A 235 10.81 -3.79 -3.63
CA VAL A 235 10.78 -3.63 -5.09
C VAL A 235 10.40 -2.18 -5.39
N TYR A 236 11.33 -1.43 -5.96
CA TYR A 236 11.10 -0.04 -6.38
C TYR A 236 10.37 -0.01 -7.73
N VAL A 237 9.26 0.73 -7.78
CA VAL A 237 8.49 1.00 -9.01
C VAL A 237 8.50 2.51 -9.21
N ASP A 238 9.64 3.05 -9.66
CA ASP A 238 9.94 4.48 -9.60
C ASP A 238 10.68 5.01 -10.85
N GLY A 239 10.71 4.22 -11.92
CA GLY A 239 11.45 4.59 -13.13
C GLY A 239 12.95 4.75 -12.91
N GLY A 240 13.51 4.20 -11.83
CA GLY A 240 14.90 4.32 -11.44
C GLY A 240 15.22 5.61 -10.65
N MET A 241 14.21 6.32 -10.12
CA MET A 241 14.42 7.58 -9.40
C MET A 241 15.34 7.42 -8.19
N HIS A 242 15.28 6.28 -7.49
CA HIS A 242 16.12 6.01 -6.30
C HIS A 242 17.63 5.91 -6.61
N ILE A 243 18.00 5.68 -7.87
CA ILE A 243 19.39 5.65 -8.34
C ILE A 243 19.76 6.86 -9.22
N ALA A 244 18.85 7.83 -9.38
CA ALA A 244 19.12 9.02 -10.16
C ALA A 244 20.23 9.85 -9.49
N ALA A 245 21.22 10.29 -10.29
CA ALA A 245 22.29 11.12 -9.78
C ALA A 245 21.73 12.43 -9.17
N PRO A 246 22.30 12.93 -8.05
CA PRO A 246 22.01 14.26 -7.55
C PRO A 246 22.35 15.31 -8.63
N ARG A 247 21.45 16.25 -8.88
CA ARG A 247 21.70 17.43 -9.70
C ARG A 247 21.97 18.62 -8.82
#